data_a1eda9b0ab37ffdc0020fe3794ce6277
#
_entry.id   a1eda9b0ab37ffdc0020fe3794ce6277
#
_cell.length_a   1.000
_cell.length_b   1.000
_cell.length_c   1.000
_cell.angle_alpha   90.00
_cell.angle_beta   90.00
_cell.angle_gamma   90.00
#
_symmetry.space_group_name_H-M   'P 1'
#
loop_
_entity.id
_entity.type
_entity.pdbx_description
1 polymer ?
#
loop_
_entity_poly.entity_id
_entity_poly.type
_entity_poly.pdbx_seq_one_letter_code
_entity_poly.pdbx_strand_id
1 'polypeptide(L)'
;EMKHRIHLHQERRKSTWKNYEIPYTVSEHIHSVLQECSVVLVDCLTMWTTNLLLQEGEFTSQEDINQRETAILSEIKSVLDTIRSYKGADEKVVIFVTNEIGLGIVPENKLARIFRDIMGRVNRMVATEADEAYMTISGITIDIKALEVSHHG
;
A
#
# COMPACT_ATOMS: atom_id res chain seq x y z
N GLU A 1 -6.60 23.38 -4.94
CA GLU A 1 -7.48 22.45 -4.20
C GLU A 1 -6.66 21.42 -3.42
N MET A 2 -5.75 20.68 -4.05
CA MET A 2 -4.94 19.64 -3.42
C MET A 2 -4.05 20.15 -2.27
N LYS A 3 -3.36 21.29 -2.45
CA LYS A 3 -2.55 21.93 -1.39
C LYS A 3 -3.38 22.31 -0.16
N HIS A 4 -4.61 22.76 -0.35
CA HIS A 4 -5.51 23.09 0.75
C HIS A 4 -5.97 21.84 1.52
N ARG A 5 -6.26 20.74 0.83
CA ARG A 5 -6.59 19.45 1.47
C ARG A 5 -5.42 18.91 2.28
N ILE A 6 -4.21 18.98 1.73
CA ILE A 6 -2.99 18.58 2.44
C ILE A 6 -2.82 19.39 3.73
N HIS A 7 -2.99 20.72 3.66
CA HIS A 7 -2.89 21.59 4.83
C HIS A 7 -3.93 21.26 5.90
N LEU A 8 -5.20 21.05 5.53
CA LEU A 8 -6.25 20.63 6.45
C LEU A 8 -5.97 19.27 7.10
N HIS A 9 -5.37 18.33 6.34
CA HIS A 9 -4.95 17.04 6.89
C HIS A 9 -3.79 17.18 7.88
N GLN A 10 -2.83 18.07 7.59
CA GLN A 10 -1.71 18.35 8.49
C GLN A 10 -2.16 19.01 9.80
N GLU A 11 -3.11 19.97 9.73
CA GLU A 11 -3.67 20.61 10.92
C GLU A 11 -4.49 19.68 11.82
N ARG A 12 -5.14 18.65 11.25
CA ARG A 12 -5.90 17.64 11.99
C ARG A 12 -5.03 16.60 12.67
N ARG A 13 -3.76 16.45 12.27
CA ARG A 13 -2.84 15.51 12.90
C ARG A 13 -2.39 16.04 14.24
N LYS A 14 -2.65 15.26 15.30
CA LYS A 14 -2.17 15.59 16.65
C LYS A 14 -0.64 15.63 16.65
N SER A 15 -0.05 16.47 17.47
CA SER A 15 1.41 16.65 17.65
C SER A 15 2.17 15.35 18.03
N THR A 16 1.45 14.27 18.30
CA THR A 16 2.00 12.94 18.62
C THR A 16 2.37 12.09 17.40
N TRP A 17 1.97 12.50 16.17
CA TRP A 17 2.30 11.77 14.95
C TRP A 17 3.63 12.29 14.38
N LYS A 18 4.56 11.35 14.11
CA LYS A 18 5.77 11.61 13.32
C LYS A 18 5.45 11.29 11.85
N ASN A 19 5.73 12.25 10.96
CA ASN A 19 5.47 12.08 9.53
C ASN A 19 6.77 11.76 8.79
N TYR A 20 6.69 10.78 7.90
CA TYR A 20 7.75 10.40 6.98
C TYR A 20 7.20 10.52 5.55
N GLU A 21 7.86 11.29 4.70
CA GLU A 21 7.51 11.40 3.29
C GLU A 21 8.50 10.56 2.47
N ILE A 22 8.13 9.32 2.18
CA ILE A 22 8.97 8.34 1.49
C ILE A 22 8.20 7.85 0.25
N PRO A 23 8.29 8.55 -0.88
CA PRO A 23 7.47 8.25 -2.04
C PRO A 23 7.88 6.98 -2.82
N TYR A 24 9.10 6.46 -2.65
CA TYR A 24 9.67 5.39 -3.47
C TYR A 24 10.26 4.22 -2.68
N THR A 25 11.28 4.48 -1.86
CA THR A 25 12.12 3.46 -1.22
C THR A 25 11.72 3.18 0.24
N VAL A 26 10.47 2.78 0.45
CA VAL A 26 9.96 2.48 1.80
C VAL A 26 10.73 1.32 2.43
N SER A 27 11.17 0.34 1.61
CA SER A 27 11.94 -0.81 2.07
C SER A 27 13.26 -0.45 2.76
N GLU A 28 13.90 0.64 2.35
CA GLU A 28 15.15 1.14 2.95
C GLU A 28 14.92 1.80 4.32
N HIS A 29 13.70 2.25 4.59
CA HIS A 29 13.38 3.07 5.76
C HIS A 29 12.52 2.36 6.81
N ILE A 30 11.72 1.38 6.41
CA ILE A 30 10.73 0.76 7.29
C ILE A 30 11.35 0.18 8.57
N HIS A 31 12.54 -0.40 8.49
CA HIS A 31 13.22 -0.95 9.67
C HIS A 31 13.49 0.14 10.73
N SER A 32 14.03 1.31 10.32
CA SER A 32 14.29 2.42 11.24
C SER A 32 13.00 3.03 11.79
N VAL A 33 11.95 3.11 10.97
CA VAL A 33 10.63 3.58 11.41
C VAL A 33 10.06 2.65 12.50
N LEU A 34 10.19 1.33 12.33
CA LEU A 34 9.75 0.35 13.33
C LEU A 34 10.54 0.43 14.63
N GLN A 35 11.81 0.86 14.59
CA GLN A 35 12.59 1.10 15.83
C GLN A 35 12.04 2.27 16.63
N GLU A 36 11.53 3.29 15.97
CA GLU A 36 11.08 4.54 16.59
C GLU A 36 9.59 4.55 16.96
N CYS A 37 8.75 3.77 16.25
CA CYS A 37 7.30 3.82 16.36
C CYS A 37 6.71 2.46 16.71
N SER A 38 5.75 2.42 17.65
CA SER A 38 4.98 1.21 17.97
C SER A 38 3.84 0.98 16.98
N VAL A 39 3.30 2.06 16.40
CA VAL A 39 2.25 2.01 15.38
C VAL A 39 2.71 2.78 14.15
N VAL A 40 2.63 2.15 12.99
CA VAL A 40 2.99 2.73 11.69
C VAL A 40 1.76 2.69 10.77
N LEU A 41 1.40 3.84 10.21
CA LEU A 41 0.35 3.95 9.20
C LEU A 41 0.99 4.27 7.85
N VAL A 42 0.78 3.40 6.86
CA VAL A 42 1.19 3.61 5.46
C VAL A 42 -0.04 4.09 4.67
N ASP A 43 -0.08 5.38 4.37
CA ASP A 43 -1.19 6.03 3.68
C ASP A 43 -0.69 6.70 2.39
N CYS A 44 -0.90 6.06 1.22
CA CYS A 44 -1.58 4.79 0.96
C CYS A 44 -0.80 3.95 -0.07
N LEU A 45 -1.09 2.66 -0.14
CA LEU A 45 -0.51 1.76 -1.17
C LEU A 45 -0.81 2.24 -2.59
N THR A 46 -2.00 2.82 -2.82
CA THR A 46 -2.41 3.35 -4.12
C THR A 46 -1.46 4.44 -4.61
N MET A 47 -1.15 5.43 -3.77
CA MET A 47 -0.22 6.51 -4.12
C MET A 47 1.21 6.01 -4.25
N TRP A 48 1.65 5.14 -3.36
CA TRP A 48 2.99 4.55 -3.42
C TRP A 48 3.18 3.74 -4.71
N THR A 49 2.23 2.86 -5.05
CA THR A 49 2.26 2.12 -6.33
C THR A 49 2.23 3.06 -7.54
N THR A 50 1.45 4.14 -7.50
CA THR A 50 1.41 5.16 -8.56
C THR A 50 2.79 5.81 -8.75
N ASN A 51 3.44 6.22 -7.66
CA ASN A 51 4.76 6.83 -7.71
C ASN A 51 5.79 5.88 -8.34
N LEU A 52 5.83 4.63 -7.89
CA LEU A 52 6.75 3.63 -8.44
C LEU A 52 6.48 3.35 -9.91
N LEU A 53 5.22 3.24 -10.32
CA LEU A 53 4.84 2.93 -11.69
C LEU A 53 5.23 4.05 -12.68
N LEU A 54 5.10 5.30 -12.24
CA LEU A 54 5.33 6.48 -13.08
C LEU A 54 6.74 7.07 -12.96
N GLN A 55 7.59 6.53 -12.09
CA GLN A 55 8.92 7.05 -11.79
C GLN A 55 9.80 7.21 -13.04
N GLU A 56 9.72 6.27 -13.97
CA GLU A 56 10.53 6.23 -15.19
C GLU A 56 9.82 6.82 -16.43
N GLY A 57 8.69 7.51 -16.22
CA GLY A 57 7.92 8.13 -17.32
C GLY A 57 7.02 7.16 -18.08
N GLU A 58 6.83 7.42 -19.39
CA GLU A 58 5.93 6.64 -20.24
C GLU A 58 6.46 5.21 -20.51
N PHE A 59 5.54 4.26 -20.72
CA PHE A 59 5.89 2.89 -21.08
C PHE A 59 6.37 2.81 -22.52
N THR A 60 7.48 2.11 -22.72
CA THR A 60 8.09 1.91 -24.05
C THR A 60 7.68 0.58 -24.69
N SER A 61 7.37 -0.44 -23.87
CA SER A 61 7.04 -1.79 -24.33
C SER A 61 6.24 -2.58 -23.28
N GLN A 62 5.77 -3.77 -23.64
CA GLN A 62 5.19 -4.71 -22.69
C GLN A 62 6.22 -5.23 -21.69
N GLU A 63 7.47 -5.39 -22.14
CA GLU A 63 8.58 -5.83 -21.28
C GLU A 63 8.88 -4.78 -20.20
N ASP A 64 8.89 -3.50 -20.53
CA ASP A 64 9.03 -2.39 -19.60
C ASP A 64 7.92 -2.43 -18.53
N ILE A 65 6.67 -2.65 -18.93
CA ILE A 65 5.54 -2.79 -17.98
C ILE A 65 5.80 -3.96 -17.03
N ASN A 66 6.21 -5.11 -17.52
CA ASN A 66 6.48 -6.31 -16.72
C ASN A 66 7.64 -6.09 -15.74
N GLN A 67 8.69 -5.40 -16.17
CA GLN A 67 9.84 -5.05 -15.31
C GLN A 67 9.44 -4.11 -14.18
N ARG A 68 8.66 -3.05 -14.48
CA ARG A 68 8.15 -2.12 -13.45
C ARG A 68 7.21 -2.82 -12.47
N GLU A 69 6.32 -3.67 -12.96
CA GLU A 69 5.46 -4.48 -12.09
C GLU A 69 6.29 -5.34 -11.13
N THR A 70 7.29 -6.04 -11.67
CA THR A 70 8.18 -6.87 -10.87
C THR A 70 8.93 -6.06 -9.81
N ALA A 71 9.42 -4.87 -10.16
CA ALA A 71 10.09 -3.97 -9.24
C ALA A 71 9.14 -3.49 -8.12
N ILE A 72 7.90 -3.10 -8.48
CA ILE A 72 6.87 -2.69 -7.51
C ILE A 72 6.57 -3.81 -6.52
N LEU A 73 6.30 -5.02 -7.02
CA LEU A 73 5.97 -6.15 -6.16
C LEU A 73 7.16 -6.55 -5.27
N SER A 74 8.39 -6.45 -5.78
CA SER A 74 9.61 -6.69 -5.01
C SER A 74 9.81 -5.67 -3.89
N GLU A 75 9.57 -4.39 -4.16
CA GLU A 75 9.66 -3.30 -3.17
C GLU A 75 8.66 -3.53 -2.02
N ILE A 76 7.40 -3.81 -2.36
CA ILE A 76 6.35 -4.07 -1.37
C ILE A 76 6.65 -5.34 -0.57
N LYS A 77 7.08 -6.41 -1.25
CA LYS A 77 7.47 -7.65 -0.58
C LYS A 77 8.61 -7.43 0.41
N SER A 78 9.62 -6.66 0.05
CA SER A 78 10.75 -6.32 0.92
C SER A 78 10.29 -5.63 2.21
N VAL A 79 9.32 -4.71 2.10
CA VAL A 79 8.71 -4.06 3.27
C VAL A 79 7.98 -5.08 4.16
N LEU A 80 7.16 -5.95 3.58
CA LEU A 80 6.42 -6.99 4.31
C LEU A 80 7.37 -7.97 5.01
N ASP A 81 8.42 -8.42 4.32
CA ASP A 81 9.44 -9.31 4.87
C ASP A 81 10.18 -8.65 6.05
N THR A 82 10.48 -7.36 5.95
CA THR A 82 11.11 -6.59 7.03
C THR A 82 10.20 -6.48 8.24
N ILE A 83 8.92 -6.17 8.04
CA ILE A 83 7.92 -6.09 9.12
C ILE A 83 7.81 -7.44 9.84
N ARG A 84 7.68 -8.53 9.09
CA ARG A 84 7.53 -9.88 9.63
C ARG A 84 8.77 -10.36 10.38
N SER A 85 9.94 -10.02 9.91
CA SER A 85 11.21 -10.42 10.51
C SER A 85 11.67 -9.51 11.65
N TYR A 86 10.97 -8.40 11.90
CA TYR A 86 11.35 -7.42 12.92
C TYR A 86 11.35 -8.05 14.32
N LYS A 87 12.48 -7.94 15.02
CA LYS A 87 12.72 -8.46 16.38
C LYS A 87 12.96 -7.32 17.36
N GLY A 88 12.00 -6.44 17.51
CA GLY A 88 12.03 -5.41 18.54
C GLY A 88 11.57 -5.90 19.91
N ALA A 89 11.78 -5.08 20.94
CA ALA A 89 11.35 -5.39 22.30
C ALA A 89 9.82 -5.31 22.46
N ASP A 90 9.19 -4.47 21.65
CA ASP A 90 7.76 -4.18 21.73
C ASP A 90 7.02 -4.74 20.50
N GLU A 91 5.77 -5.11 20.71
CA GLU A 91 4.83 -5.45 19.64
C GLU A 91 4.61 -4.25 18.73
N LYS A 92 4.61 -4.49 17.42
CA LYS A 92 4.42 -3.46 16.39
C LYS A 92 3.11 -3.67 15.67
N VAL A 93 2.41 -2.57 15.42
CA VAL A 93 1.21 -2.55 14.58
C VAL A 93 1.52 -1.76 13.31
N VAL A 94 1.38 -2.39 12.16
CA VAL A 94 1.53 -1.73 10.86
C VAL A 94 0.20 -1.77 10.13
N ILE A 95 -0.30 -0.61 9.74
CA ILE A 95 -1.59 -0.45 9.07
C ILE A 95 -1.33 0.06 7.65
N PHE A 96 -1.77 -0.70 6.66
CA PHE A 96 -1.76 -0.26 5.27
C PHE A 96 -3.15 0.22 4.85
N VAL A 97 -3.21 1.42 4.27
CA VAL A 97 -4.43 1.94 3.65
C VAL A 97 -4.33 1.77 2.14
N THR A 98 -5.40 1.30 1.52
CA THR A 98 -5.47 1.10 0.08
C THR A 98 -6.87 1.35 -0.46
N ASN A 99 -7.00 1.45 -1.79
CA ASN A 99 -8.29 1.48 -2.48
C ASN A 99 -8.49 0.18 -3.27
N GLU A 100 -9.72 -0.37 -3.21
CA GLU A 100 -10.11 -1.48 -4.07
C GLU A 100 -10.65 -0.94 -5.40
N ILE A 101 -9.74 -0.73 -6.36
CA ILE A 101 -10.07 -0.16 -7.67
C ILE A 101 -10.59 -1.21 -8.66
N GLY A 102 -10.53 -2.49 -8.31
CA GLY A 102 -10.99 -3.60 -9.12
C GLY A 102 -12.51 -3.70 -9.24
N LEU A 103 -13.26 -3.12 -8.30
CA LEU A 103 -14.73 -3.15 -8.27
C LEU A 103 -15.40 -2.22 -9.29
N GLY A 104 -14.64 -1.34 -9.94
CA GLY A 104 -15.18 -0.41 -10.94
C GLY A 104 -15.30 -1.01 -12.35
N ILE A 105 -15.83 -0.20 -13.28
CA ILE A 105 -15.87 -0.50 -14.72
C ILE A 105 -14.45 -0.62 -15.25
N VAL A 106 -14.21 -1.51 -16.22
CA VAL A 106 -12.90 -1.64 -16.88
C VAL A 106 -12.57 -0.34 -17.61
N PRO A 107 -11.44 0.31 -17.28
CA PRO A 107 -11.07 1.57 -17.91
C PRO A 107 -10.77 1.42 -19.40
N GLU A 108 -11.15 2.41 -20.21
CA GLU A 108 -10.76 2.47 -21.64
C GLU A 108 -9.26 2.80 -21.81
N ASN A 109 -8.71 3.57 -20.89
CA ASN A 109 -7.30 3.99 -20.91
C ASN A 109 -6.39 2.80 -20.56
N LYS A 110 -5.35 2.57 -21.39
CA LYS A 110 -4.39 1.47 -21.20
C LYS A 110 -3.62 1.57 -19.89
N LEU A 111 -3.13 2.76 -19.53
CA LEU A 111 -2.41 2.99 -18.27
C LEU A 111 -3.28 2.66 -17.06
N ALA A 112 -4.54 3.09 -17.09
CA ALA A 112 -5.48 2.82 -16.01
C ALA A 112 -5.76 1.31 -15.84
N ARG A 113 -5.81 0.53 -16.93
CA ARG A 113 -5.93 -0.94 -16.86
C ARG A 113 -4.69 -1.58 -16.25
N ILE A 114 -3.49 -1.18 -16.71
CA ILE A 114 -2.21 -1.67 -16.16
C ILE A 114 -2.15 -1.37 -14.67
N PHE A 115 -2.43 -0.14 -14.27
CA PHE A 115 -2.45 0.27 -12.87
C PHE A 115 -3.44 -0.55 -12.03
N ARG A 116 -4.65 -0.76 -12.55
CA ARG A 116 -5.67 -1.58 -11.90
C ARG A 116 -5.20 -3.02 -11.65
N ASP A 117 -4.55 -3.63 -12.65
CA ASP A 117 -4.04 -5.00 -12.55
C ASP A 117 -2.90 -5.11 -11.54
N ILE A 118 -1.97 -4.15 -11.55
CA ILE A 118 -0.87 -4.09 -10.58
C ILE A 118 -1.42 -3.88 -9.17
N MET A 119 -2.34 -2.93 -8.97
CA MET A 119 -2.97 -2.69 -7.66
C MET A 119 -3.69 -3.91 -7.12
N GLY A 120 -4.38 -4.67 -7.97
CA GLY A 120 -5.01 -5.93 -7.55
C GLY A 120 -4.00 -6.93 -7.01
N ARG A 121 -2.81 -7.05 -7.64
CA ARG A 121 -1.72 -7.91 -7.15
C ARG A 121 -1.10 -7.38 -5.85
N VAL A 122 -0.88 -6.07 -5.76
CA VAL A 122 -0.40 -5.41 -4.53
C VAL A 122 -1.37 -5.63 -3.37
N ASN A 123 -2.65 -5.35 -3.58
CA ASN A 123 -3.68 -5.53 -2.55
C ASN A 123 -3.76 -6.99 -2.09
N ARG A 124 -3.74 -7.93 -3.03
CA ARG A 124 -3.73 -9.36 -2.72
C ARG A 124 -2.50 -9.76 -1.89
N MET A 125 -1.30 -9.30 -2.29
CA MET A 125 -0.05 -9.61 -1.58
C MET A 125 -0.11 -9.11 -0.13
N VAL A 126 -0.49 -7.85 0.08
CA VAL A 126 -0.56 -7.25 1.42
C VAL A 126 -1.66 -7.91 2.25
N ALA A 127 -2.85 -8.15 1.69
CA ALA A 127 -3.95 -8.81 2.40
C ALA A 127 -3.62 -10.26 2.79
N THR A 128 -2.88 -10.98 1.94
CA THR A 128 -2.44 -12.36 2.26
C THR A 128 -1.51 -12.37 3.47
N GLU A 129 -0.60 -11.40 3.57
CA GLU A 129 0.38 -11.30 4.64
C GLU A 129 -0.17 -10.63 5.91
N ALA A 130 -1.25 -9.86 5.82
CA ALA A 130 -1.86 -9.19 6.96
C ALA A 130 -2.54 -10.18 7.93
N ASP A 131 -2.50 -9.89 9.23
CA ASP A 131 -3.23 -10.66 10.25
C ASP A 131 -4.73 -10.37 10.16
N GLU A 132 -5.10 -9.14 9.82
CA GLU A 132 -6.48 -8.65 9.71
C GLU A 132 -6.64 -7.84 8.41
N ALA A 133 -7.79 -7.94 7.77
CA ALA A 133 -8.11 -7.16 6.58
C ALA A 133 -9.55 -6.64 6.63
N TYR A 134 -9.70 -5.32 6.51
CA TYR A 134 -10.98 -4.64 6.64
C TYR A 134 -11.36 -3.92 5.35
N MET A 135 -12.64 -3.97 5.00
CA MET A 135 -13.22 -3.20 3.90
C MET A 135 -14.29 -2.26 4.42
N THR A 136 -14.21 -0.99 4.03
CA THR A 136 -15.20 0.03 4.40
C THR A 136 -15.99 0.48 3.18
N ILE A 137 -17.30 0.29 3.22
CA ILE A 137 -18.25 0.70 2.17
C ILE A 137 -19.30 1.58 2.83
N SER A 138 -19.48 2.80 2.34
CA SER A 138 -20.50 3.74 2.84
C SER A 138 -20.42 3.97 4.37
N GLY A 139 -19.21 3.96 4.93
CA GLY A 139 -18.98 4.13 6.37
C GLY A 139 -19.18 2.86 7.21
N ILE A 140 -19.54 1.74 6.61
CA ILE A 140 -19.70 0.45 7.28
C ILE A 140 -18.45 -0.38 7.03
N THR A 141 -17.79 -0.82 8.10
CA THR A 141 -16.55 -1.62 8.03
C THR A 141 -16.86 -3.09 8.30
N ILE A 142 -16.35 -3.96 7.45
CA ILE A 142 -16.44 -5.41 7.59
C ILE A 142 -15.03 -6.02 7.63
N ASP A 143 -14.84 -7.04 8.43
CA ASP A 143 -13.63 -7.88 8.43
C ASP A 143 -13.75 -8.91 7.31
N ILE A 144 -13.06 -8.64 6.18
CA ILE A 144 -13.12 -9.53 5.01
C ILE A 144 -12.29 -10.79 5.21
N LYS A 145 -11.28 -10.77 6.09
CA LYS A 145 -10.46 -11.94 6.37
C LYS A 145 -11.20 -12.96 7.23
N ALA A 146 -12.02 -12.50 8.16
CA ALA A 146 -12.92 -13.36 8.93
C ALA A 146 -14.03 -14.03 8.08
N LEU A 147 -14.32 -13.46 6.90
CA LEU A 147 -15.29 -14.00 5.95
C LEU A 147 -14.65 -14.87 4.85
N GLU A 148 -13.33 -15.04 4.87
CA GLU A 148 -12.62 -15.84 3.88
C GLU A 148 -13.09 -17.30 3.94
N VAL A 149 -13.56 -17.81 2.80
CA VAL A 149 -13.96 -19.22 2.67
C VAL A 149 -12.70 -20.06 2.41
N SER A 150 -12.33 -20.91 3.37
CA SER A 150 -11.25 -21.87 3.20
C SER A 150 -11.65 -22.92 2.17
N HIS A 151 -11.15 -22.81 0.96
CA HIS A 151 -11.27 -23.89 -0.03
C HIS A 151 -10.25 -24.98 0.36
N HIS A 152 -10.72 -25.98 1.09
CA HIS A 152 -10.00 -27.25 1.23
C HIS A 152 -10.20 -28.01 -0.11
N GLY A 153 -9.26 -27.80 -1.05
CA GLY A 153 -9.15 -28.59 -2.26
C GLY A 153 -8.11 -29.71 -2.09
#